data_02339a2efdd7542f1713eaec532c73da
#
_entry.id   02339a2efdd7542f1713eaec532c73da
#
_cell.length_a   1.000
_cell.length_b   1.000
_cell.length_c   1.000
_cell.angle_alpha   90.00
_cell.angle_beta   90.00
_cell.angle_gamma   90.00
#
_symmetry.space_group_name_H-M   'P 1'
#
loop_
_entity.id
_entity.type
_entity.pdbx_description
1 polymer ?
#
loop_
_entity_poly.entity_id
_entity_poly.type
_entity_poly.pdbx_seq_one_letter_code
_entity_poly.pdbx_strand_id
1 'polypeptide(L)'
;SRRQRQMCIRDSYFTDDEIYQHEIALYKITTPILEEKPEVSKIIRKYNARIVEVNSVFSIVEKNGMSEEITNLYEELSALECVLQFVRSGRVAITTSCFERVNEYLADREAKYRRSKEQEGL
;
A
#
# COMPACT_ATOMS: atom_id res chain seq x y z
N SER A 1 -6.83 -10.98 23.49
CA SER A 1 -5.45 -11.35 23.72
C SER A 1 -4.60 -11.05 22.49
N ARG A 2 -3.31 -11.19 22.63
CA ARG A 2 -2.38 -10.90 21.54
C ARG A 2 -2.59 -11.80 20.35
N ARG A 3 -2.86 -13.05 20.60
CA ARG A 3 -3.08 -14.01 19.54
C ARG A 3 -4.25 -13.61 18.67
N GLN A 4 -5.29 -13.10 19.30
CA GLN A 4 -6.44 -12.63 18.56
C GLN A 4 -6.12 -11.44 17.68
N ARG A 5 -5.30 -10.52 18.17
CA ARG A 5 -4.89 -9.37 17.37
C ARG A 5 -4.10 -9.79 16.15
N GLN A 6 -3.18 -10.73 16.31
CA GLN A 6 -2.41 -11.24 15.19
C GLN A 6 -3.31 -11.90 14.17
N MET A 7 -4.29 -12.65 14.66
CA MET A 7 -5.25 -13.28 13.78
C MET A 7 -6.08 -12.28 13.01
N CYS A 8 -6.42 -11.16 13.63
CA CYS A 8 -7.17 -10.11 12.95
C CYS A 8 -6.43 -9.54 11.75
N ILE A 9 -5.13 -9.52 11.80
CA ILE A 9 -4.34 -8.88 10.75
C ILE A 9 -4.09 -9.80 9.58
N ARG A 10 -3.79 -11.05 9.84
CA ARG A 10 -3.33 -11.97 8.80
C ARG A 10 -4.21 -13.16 8.57
N ASP A 11 -5.29 -13.23 9.27
CA ASP A 11 -6.04 -14.45 9.37
C ASP A 11 -7.22 -14.53 8.43
N SER A 12 -7.49 -15.72 8.03
CA SER A 12 -8.66 -16.06 7.23
C SER A 12 -9.95 -16.14 8.03
N TYR A 13 -9.90 -15.94 9.34
CA TYR A 13 -11.11 -15.93 10.15
C TYR A 13 -12.03 -14.77 9.87
N PHE A 14 -11.52 -13.73 9.28
CA PHE A 14 -12.30 -12.56 8.95
C PHE A 14 -12.61 -12.54 7.47
N THR A 15 -13.81 -12.14 7.15
CA THR A 15 -14.19 -11.92 5.75
C THR A 15 -13.58 -10.62 5.26
N ASP A 16 -13.57 -10.43 3.95
CA ASP A 16 -13.08 -9.18 3.36
C ASP A 16 -13.83 -7.97 3.88
N ASP A 17 -15.10 -8.15 4.25
CA ASP A 17 -15.91 -7.06 4.79
C ASP A 17 -15.46 -6.61 6.17
N GLU A 18 -14.80 -7.48 6.90
CA GLU A 18 -14.34 -7.20 8.26
C GLU A 18 -12.92 -6.68 8.32
N ILE A 19 -12.20 -6.73 7.22
CA ILE A 19 -10.82 -6.29 7.14
C ILE A 19 -10.70 -5.18 6.12
N TYR A 20 -10.13 -4.05 6.55
CA TYR A 20 -9.75 -3.00 5.63
C TYR A 20 -8.31 -3.25 5.19
N GLN A 21 -8.11 -3.43 3.91
CA GLN A 21 -6.79 -3.70 3.33
C GLN A 21 -6.38 -2.58 2.41
N HIS A 22 -5.09 -2.28 2.44
CA HIS A 22 -4.55 -1.17 1.68
C HIS A 22 -3.12 -1.46 1.28
N GLU A 23 -2.70 -0.94 0.14
CA GLU A 23 -1.37 -1.18 -0.38
C GLU A 23 -0.90 0.05 -1.13
N ILE A 24 0.40 0.32 -1.11
CA ILE A 24 0.99 1.41 -1.85
C ILE A 24 1.91 0.81 -2.91
N ALA A 25 1.84 1.35 -4.11
CA ALA A 25 2.70 0.92 -5.20
C ALA A 25 3.31 2.13 -5.90
N LEU A 26 4.51 1.94 -6.38
CA LEU A 26 5.22 2.94 -7.17
C LEU A 26 5.55 2.34 -8.53
N TYR A 27 5.22 3.09 -9.57
CA TYR A 27 5.47 2.70 -10.96
C TYR A 27 6.42 3.70 -11.57
N LYS A 28 7.55 3.23 -12.04
CA LYS A 28 8.50 4.08 -12.76
C LYS A 28 8.23 3.92 -14.25
N ILE A 29 7.81 4.97 -14.89
CA ILE A 29 7.49 4.95 -16.31
C ILE A 29 8.37 5.94 -17.06
N THR A 30 8.47 5.76 -18.39
CA THR A 30 9.23 6.70 -19.21
C THR A 30 8.46 8.01 -19.33
N THR A 31 9.14 9.14 -19.18
CA THR A 31 8.48 10.45 -19.29
C THR A 31 7.94 10.73 -20.69
N PRO A 32 8.67 10.42 -21.77
CA PRO A 32 8.13 10.68 -23.12
C PRO A 32 6.79 10.01 -23.42
N ILE A 33 6.51 8.89 -22.78
CA ILE A 33 5.26 8.18 -23.01
C ILE A 33 4.05 9.01 -22.64
N LEU A 34 4.19 9.93 -21.70
CA LEU A 34 3.07 10.79 -21.29
C LEU A 34 2.62 11.71 -22.42
N GLU A 35 3.54 12.11 -23.30
CA GLU A 35 3.22 12.93 -24.45
C GLU A 35 2.85 12.10 -25.67
N GLU A 36 3.55 10.99 -25.86
CA GLU A 36 3.33 10.13 -27.02
C GLU A 36 2.01 9.38 -26.97
N LYS A 37 1.60 8.96 -25.78
CA LYS A 37 0.37 8.19 -25.62
C LYS A 37 -0.53 8.83 -24.55
N PRO A 38 -1.54 9.61 -24.97
CA PRO A 38 -2.48 10.22 -24.01
C PRO A 38 -3.20 9.19 -23.15
N GLU A 39 -3.27 7.95 -23.61
CA GLU A 39 -3.92 6.87 -22.87
C GLU A 39 -3.28 6.65 -21.49
N VAL A 40 -1.99 6.90 -21.37
CA VAL A 40 -1.28 6.75 -20.08
C VAL A 40 -1.88 7.68 -19.03
N SER A 41 -2.07 8.93 -19.38
CA SER A 41 -2.68 9.90 -18.45
C SER A 41 -4.11 9.51 -18.08
N LYS A 42 -4.85 8.97 -19.03
CA LYS A 42 -6.23 8.52 -18.80
C LYS A 42 -6.25 7.33 -17.83
N ILE A 43 -5.33 6.40 -18.00
CA ILE A 43 -5.20 5.24 -17.13
C ILE A 43 -4.85 5.68 -15.71
N ILE A 44 -3.91 6.59 -15.57
CA ILE A 44 -3.51 7.11 -14.27
C ILE A 44 -4.71 7.73 -13.55
N ARG A 45 -5.48 8.53 -14.25
CA ARG A 45 -6.69 9.15 -13.67
C ARG A 45 -7.77 8.13 -13.34
N LYS A 46 -7.94 7.14 -14.19
CA LYS A 46 -8.95 6.10 -14.01
C LYS A 46 -8.76 5.37 -12.67
N TYR A 47 -7.54 5.15 -12.28
CA TYR A 47 -7.21 4.45 -11.04
C TYR A 47 -6.94 5.39 -9.87
N ASN A 48 -7.15 6.68 -10.03
CA ASN A 48 -6.85 7.68 -9.00
C ASN A 48 -5.40 7.64 -8.55
N ALA A 49 -4.52 7.27 -9.45
CA ALA A 49 -3.09 7.33 -9.20
C ALA A 49 -2.60 8.75 -9.43
N ARG A 50 -1.42 9.06 -8.97
CA ARG A 50 -0.87 10.40 -9.16
C ARG A 50 0.61 10.32 -9.52
N ILE A 51 1.07 11.34 -10.22
CA ILE A 51 2.47 11.45 -10.56
C ILE A 51 3.14 12.23 -9.43
N VAL A 52 4.09 11.61 -8.75
CA VAL A 52 4.75 12.22 -7.58
C VAL A 52 6.11 12.78 -7.91
N GLU A 53 6.70 12.35 -9.01
CA GLU A 53 7.98 12.87 -9.47
C GLU A 53 8.09 12.77 -10.98
N VAL A 54 8.66 13.80 -11.61
CA VAL A 54 8.84 13.84 -13.06
C VAL A 54 10.20 14.43 -13.38
N ASN A 55 10.93 13.76 -14.25
CA ASN A 55 12.10 14.35 -14.88
C ASN A 55 12.09 13.99 -16.36
N SER A 56 13.11 14.40 -17.11
CA SER A 56 13.10 14.20 -18.56
C SER A 56 13.21 12.74 -18.98
N VAL A 57 13.66 11.87 -18.10
CA VAL A 57 13.88 10.46 -18.40
C VAL A 57 12.75 9.58 -17.89
N PHE A 58 12.37 9.76 -16.63
CA PHE A 58 11.32 8.93 -16.05
C PHE A 58 10.38 9.75 -15.18
N SER A 59 9.21 9.17 -14.94
CA SER A 59 8.22 9.70 -14.03
C SER A 59 7.81 8.62 -13.05
N ILE A 60 7.50 9.01 -11.82
CA ILE A 60 7.07 8.07 -10.81
C ILE A 60 5.59 8.29 -10.52
N VAL A 61 4.83 7.23 -10.65
CA VAL A 61 3.39 7.20 -10.39
C VAL A 61 3.15 6.44 -9.11
N GLU A 62 2.36 7.02 -8.23
CA GLU A 62 1.98 6.38 -6.96
C GLU A 62 0.52 5.98 -7.00
N LYS A 63 0.25 4.75 -6.62
CA LYS A 63 -1.12 4.26 -6.46
C LYS A 63 -1.28 3.72 -5.04
N ASN A 64 -2.33 4.15 -4.41
CA ASN A 64 -2.65 3.78 -3.05
C ASN A 64 -4.07 3.21 -3.06
N GLY A 65 -4.23 1.96 -2.69
CA GLY A 65 -5.54 1.34 -2.73
C GLY A 65 -5.47 -0.17 -2.58
N MET A 66 -6.45 -0.85 -3.15
CA MET A 66 -6.54 -2.30 -3.03
C MET A 66 -5.60 -3.00 -3.99
N SER A 67 -5.18 -4.20 -3.59
CA SER A 67 -4.23 -4.99 -4.38
C SER A 67 -4.68 -5.20 -5.82
N GLU A 68 -5.99 -5.42 -6.03
CA GLU A 68 -6.53 -5.63 -7.37
C GLU A 68 -6.34 -4.40 -8.25
N GLU A 69 -6.60 -3.22 -7.69
CA GLU A 69 -6.43 -1.98 -8.43
C GLU A 69 -4.98 -1.76 -8.84
N ILE A 70 -4.08 -2.07 -7.94
CA ILE A 70 -2.65 -1.94 -8.18
C ILE A 70 -2.20 -2.87 -9.28
N THR A 71 -2.66 -4.12 -9.24
CA THR A 71 -2.33 -5.11 -10.26
C THR A 71 -2.92 -4.71 -11.61
N ASN A 72 -4.16 -4.26 -11.64
CA ASN A 72 -4.82 -3.85 -12.87
C ASN A 72 -4.13 -2.64 -13.49
N LEU A 73 -3.72 -1.68 -12.68
CA LEU A 73 -2.98 -0.52 -13.17
C LEU A 73 -1.65 -0.96 -13.77
N TYR A 74 -0.95 -1.86 -13.11
CA TYR A 74 0.30 -2.39 -13.63
C TYR A 74 0.10 -3.07 -14.99
N GLU A 75 -0.94 -3.89 -15.11
CA GLU A 75 -1.22 -4.60 -16.34
C GLU A 75 -1.52 -3.64 -17.50
N GLU A 76 -2.31 -2.61 -17.24
CA GLU A 76 -2.62 -1.64 -18.29
C GLU A 76 -1.40 -0.82 -18.70
N LEU A 77 -0.57 -0.43 -17.75
CA LEU A 77 0.64 0.31 -18.06
C LEU A 77 1.68 -0.59 -18.77
N SER A 78 1.78 -1.85 -18.35
CA SER A 78 2.70 -2.79 -18.99
C SER A 78 2.31 -3.09 -20.43
N ALA A 79 1.03 -3.11 -20.73
CA ALA A 79 0.55 -3.31 -22.09
C ALA A 79 1.04 -2.21 -23.04
N LEU A 80 1.31 -1.02 -22.49
CA LEU A 80 1.87 0.10 -23.26
C LEU A 80 3.41 0.10 -23.29
N GLU A 81 4.01 -0.88 -22.65
CA GLU A 81 5.47 -1.07 -22.61
C GLU A 81 6.23 0.13 -22.06
N CYS A 82 5.65 0.82 -21.11
CA CYS A 82 6.26 2.03 -20.56
C CYS A 82 6.80 1.87 -19.13
N VAL A 83 6.56 0.74 -18.49
CA VAL A 83 6.97 0.52 -17.11
C VAL A 83 8.43 0.11 -17.04
N LEU A 84 9.23 0.90 -16.34
CA LEU A 84 10.65 0.62 -16.13
C LEU A 84 10.87 -0.15 -14.85
N GLN A 85 10.06 0.12 -13.83
CA GLN A 85 10.18 -0.53 -12.54
C GLN A 85 8.84 -0.46 -11.82
N PHE A 86 8.54 -1.49 -11.05
CA PHE A 86 7.31 -1.57 -10.28
C PHE A 86 7.63 -2.13 -8.90
N VAL A 87 7.23 -1.41 -7.86
CA VAL A 87 7.47 -1.80 -6.48
C VAL A 87 6.17 -1.72 -5.70
N ARG A 88 5.90 -2.71 -4.88
CA ARG A 88 4.72 -2.77 -4.04
C ARG A 88 5.16 -2.86 -2.58
N SER A 89 4.39 -2.21 -1.70
CA SER A 89 4.67 -2.27 -0.27
C SER A 89 4.18 -3.56 0.38
N GLY A 90 3.27 -4.27 -0.28
CA GLY A 90 2.53 -5.33 0.37
C GLY A 90 1.34 -4.78 1.12
N ARG A 91 0.40 -5.65 1.46
CA ARG A 91 -0.86 -5.24 2.05
C ARG A 91 -0.70 -4.85 3.52
N VAL A 92 -1.33 -3.76 3.87
CA VAL A 92 -1.51 -3.34 5.25
C VAL A 92 -2.99 -3.55 5.54
N ALA A 93 -3.29 -4.23 6.62
CA ALA A 93 -4.67 -4.59 6.94
C ALA A 93 -5.01 -4.21 8.37
N ILE A 94 -6.26 -3.82 8.55
CA ILE A 94 -6.79 -3.49 9.87
C ILE A 94 -8.21 -4.01 9.96
N THR A 95 -8.58 -4.53 11.10
CA THR A 95 -9.96 -4.97 11.31
C THR A 95 -10.85 -3.76 11.52
N THR A 96 -12.03 -3.79 10.94
CA THR A 96 -13.00 -2.71 11.04
C THR A 96 -14.00 -2.93 12.18
N SER A 97 -13.98 -4.09 12.80
CA SER A 97 -15.08 -4.51 13.67
C SER A 97 -14.79 -4.45 15.16
N CYS A 98 -13.56 -4.20 15.60
CA CYS A 98 -13.26 -4.37 17.01
C CYS A 98 -12.43 -3.22 17.57
N PHE A 99 -13.11 -2.25 18.14
CA PHE A 99 -12.48 -1.11 18.77
C PHE A 99 -11.59 -1.50 19.94
N GLU A 100 -12.01 -2.47 20.69
CA GLU A 100 -11.27 -2.92 21.87
C GLU A 100 -9.93 -3.54 21.50
N ARG A 101 -9.86 -4.22 20.36
CA ARG A 101 -8.60 -4.80 19.88
C ARG A 101 -7.58 -3.73 19.54
N VAL A 102 -8.06 -2.60 19.04
CA VAL A 102 -7.16 -1.47 18.76
C VAL A 102 -6.54 -0.97 20.06
N ASN A 103 -7.33 -0.83 21.10
CA ASN A 103 -6.82 -0.38 22.39
C ASN A 103 -5.82 -1.37 22.98
N GLU A 104 -6.08 -2.66 22.87
CA GLU A 104 -5.14 -3.69 23.32
C GLU A 104 -3.81 -3.63 22.58
N TYR A 105 -3.89 -3.43 21.29
CA TYR A 105 -2.69 -3.34 20.47
C TYR A 105 -1.81 -2.15 20.86
N LEU A 106 -2.43 -1.00 21.06
CA LEU A 106 -1.71 0.20 21.45
C LEU A 106 -1.06 0.05 22.81
N ALA A 107 -1.80 -0.53 23.77
CA ALA A 107 -1.25 -0.78 25.10
C ALA A 107 -0.06 -1.73 25.05
N ASP A 108 -0.14 -2.76 24.24
CA ASP A 108 0.94 -3.72 24.07
C ASP A 108 2.19 -3.06 23.47
N ARG A 109 2.01 -2.19 22.52
CA ARG A 109 3.12 -1.46 21.92
C ARG A 109 3.80 -0.54 22.93
N GLU A 110 3.03 0.14 23.74
CA GLU A 110 3.58 0.99 24.80
C GLU A 110 4.41 0.18 25.79
N ALA A 111 3.93 -0.98 26.18
CA ALA A 111 4.64 -1.84 27.11
C ALA A 111 5.99 -2.28 26.52
N LYS A 112 6.00 -2.66 25.26
CA LYS A 112 7.22 -3.04 24.56
C LYS A 112 8.21 -1.88 24.46
N TYR A 113 7.71 -0.71 24.17
CA TYR A 113 8.54 0.48 24.08
C TYR A 113 9.18 0.82 25.41
N ARG A 114 8.44 0.75 26.50
CA ARG A 114 8.96 1.00 27.84
C ARG A 114 10.05 0.02 28.21
N ARG A 115 9.88 -1.26 27.91
CA ARG A 115 10.88 -2.27 28.20
C ARG A 115 12.17 -2.03 27.43
N SER A 116 12.05 -1.65 26.17
CA SER A 116 13.21 -1.31 25.36
C SER A 116 13.97 -0.14 25.96
N LYS A 117 13.27 0.87 26.41
CA LYS A 117 13.91 2.05 27.01
C LYS A 117 14.59 1.73 28.32
N GLU A 118 14.00 0.91 29.13
CA GLU A 118 14.59 0.50 30.39
C GLU A 118 15.90 -0.26 30.16
N GLN A 119 15.92 -1.12 29.16
CA GLN A 119 17.14 -1.87 28.82
C GLN A 119 18.22 -0.95 28.31
N GLU A 120 17.87 0.04 27.51
CA GLU A 120 18.83 1.02 27.02
C GLU A 120 19.37 1.93 28.12
N GLY A 121 18.57 2.18 29.15
CA GLY A 121 18.96 3.01 30.26
C GLY A 121 19.95 2.36 31.20
N LEU A 122 20.16 1.08 31.06
CA LEU A 122 21.15 0.37 31.85
C LEU A 122 22.51 0.41 31.20
#